data_b7e1b3873a21ec53af3375d71e0d3185
#
_entry.id   b7e1b3873a21ec53af3375d71e0d3185
#
_cell.length_a   1.000
_cell.length_b   1.000
_cell.length_c   1.000
_cell.angle_alpha   90.00
_cell.angle_beta   90.00
_cell.angle_gamma   90.00
#
_symmetry.space_group_name_H-M   'P 1'
#
loop_
_entity.id
_entity.type
_entity.pdbx_description
1 polymer ?
#
loop_
_entity_poly.entity_id
_entity_poly.type
_entity_poly.pdbx_seq_one_letter_code
_entity_poly.pdbx_strand_id
1 'polypeptide(L)'
;VLKRRPRKKALKKNLRGVAKTKLTLSYVLPRLKKLFEKLENVEIAILLGSIARDKISFHDIDIALKLKKEDLLEMGSIITQIARTLRINEENVDVIILDQISSIMLSRILKEGIIVKAEPKASELLLRKEWQTPYALIESRQWAAIDPKLDRTVIISRVEDIRKNTVFIKDEILTKKIEELDYKDILALERAMHRIIESMLDICRHLVSVYSLGFVESYGEYPRKLAEANKMARDLAGDLAKLAGLRNILIHWYLEIEKELLYQAAGDITEKIVNEFIKWIQTSVDS
;
A
#
# COMPACT_ATOMS: atom_id res chain seq x y z
N VAL A 1 24.40 -10.47 49.81
CA VAL A 1 25.13 -9.60 48.87
C VAL A 1 24.73 -10.01 47.47
N LEU A 2 23.68 -9.41 46.91
CA LEU A 2 23.18 -9.67 45.56
C LEU A 2 23.77 -8.63 44.61
N LYS A 3 24.65 -9.08 43.68
CA LYS A 3 25.25 -8.26 42.63
C LYS A 3 24.19 -7.85 41.60
N ARG A 4 23.93 -6.55 41.48
CA ARG A 4 23.09 -5.93 40.44
C ARG A 4 23.72 -6.14 39.05
N ARG A 5 22.94 -6.71 38.11
CA ARG A 5 23.31 -6.84 36.70
C ARG A 5 23.19 -5.47 35.98
N PRO A 6 24.15 -5.05 35.16
CA PRO A 6 24.02 -3.88 34.31
C PRO A 6 23.34 -4.27 32.99
N ARG A 7 22.04 -4.08 32.90
CA ARG A 7 21.29 -4.20 31.62
C ARG A 7 20.57 -2.90 31.37
N LYS A 8 21.14 -2.00 30.56
CA LYS A 8 20.38 -0.97 29.80
C LYS A 8 21.24 -0.11 28.84
N LYS A 9 22.52 -0.37 28.68
CA LYS A 9 23.37 0.44 27.76
C LYS A 9 23.73 -0.23 26.43
N ALA A 10 23.52 -1.52 26.24
CA ALA A 10 23.88 -2.24 25.01
C ALA A 10 22.80 -2.16 23.90
N LEU A 11 21.53 -1.98 24.24
CA LEU A 11 20.44 -1.93 23.23
C LEU A 11 20.30 -0.58 22.51
N LYS A 12 20.90 0.49 23.02
CA LYS A 12 20.82 1.82 22.36
C LYS A 12 21.88 2.06 21.28
N LYS A 13 22.81 1.14 21.05
CA LYS A 13 23.91 1.34 20.09
C LYS A 13 23.63 0.79 18.69
N ASN A 14 22.62 -0.07 18.53
CA ASN A 14 22.26 -0.68 17.22
C ASN A 14 21.11 0.01 16.48
N LEU A 15 20.54 1.10 17.01
CA LEU A 15 19.50 1.91 16.35
C LEU A 15 20.04 3.22 15.73
N ARG A 16 21.37 3.36 15.63
CA ARG A 16 21.98 4.49 14.93
C ARG A 16 22.53 4.05 13.58
N GLY A 17 21.75 4.37 12.51
CA GLY A 17 22.33 4.57 11.20
C GLY A 17 22.14 3.47 10.19
N VAL A 18 20.91 3.15 9.77
CA VAL A 18 20.73 2.96 8.33
C VAL A 18 20.76 4.37 7.74
N ALA A 19 21.91 4.78 7.25
CA ALA A 19 22.04 6.01 6.47
C ALA A 19 21.06 5.88 5.31
N LYS A 20 20.03 6.76 5.27
CA LYS A 20 19.09 6.81 4.15
C LYS A 20 19.92 6.98 2.88
N THR A 21 19.99 5.95 2.06
CA THR A 21 20.84 5.96 0.87
C THR A 21 20.18 6.88 -0.14
N LYS A 22 20.75 8.07 -0.33
CA LYS A 22 20.31 9.01 -1.33
C LYS A 22 20.55 8.42 -2.72
N LEU A 23 19.47 8.07 -3.42
CA LEU A 23 19.53 7.58 -4.80
C LEU A 23 19.37 8.77 -5.76
N THR A 24 20.24 8.88 -6.75
CA THR A 24 20.14 9.88 -7.80
C THR A 24 19.79 9.22 -9.14
N LEU A 25 19.10 9.93 -10.01
CA LEU A 25 18.75 9.44 -11.35
C LEU A 25 19.99 9.01 -12.13
N SER A 26 21.09 9.76 -12.02
CA SER A 26 22.37 9.46 -12.67
C SER A 26 23.01 8.14 -12.18
N TYR A 27 22.73 7.75 -10.93
CA TYR A 27 23.15 6.46 -10.38
C TYR A 27 22.21 5.32 -10.80
N VAL A 28 20.90 5.55 -10.74
CA VAL A 28 19.87 4.53 -10.91
C VAL A 28 19.67 4.15 -12.39
N LEU A 29 19.49 5.14 -13.27
CA LEU A 29 19.07 4.89 -14.66
C LEU A 29 20.05 4.02 -15.46
N PRO A 30 21.37 4.26 -15.46
CA PRO A 30 22.30 3.41 -16.23
C PRO A 30 22.33 1.95 -15.73
N ARG A 31 22.16 1.76 -14.41
CA ARG A 31 22.18 0.45 -13.79
C ARG A 31 20.94 -0.36 -14.14
N LEU A 32 19.77 0.29 -14.06
CA LEU A 32 18.51 -0.34 -14.43
C LEU A 32 18.45 -0.65 -15.94
N LYS A 33 18.94 0.22 -16.81
CA LYS A 33 19.04 -0.07 -18.25
C LYS A 33 19.81 -1.35 -18.49
N LYS A 34 21.02 -1.46 -17.93
CA LYS A 34 21.88 -2.66 -18.07
C LYS A 34 21.24 -3.91 -17.46
N LEU A 35 20.45 -3.79 -16.40
CA LEU A 35 19.71 -4.89 -15.80
C LEU A 35 18.59 -5.35 -16.74
N PHE A 36 17.71 -4.43 -17.14
CA PHE A 36 16.53 -4.76 -17.95
C PHE A 36 16.86 -5.23 -19.37
N GLU A 37 18.01 -4.85 -19.93
CA GLU A 37 18.51 -5.42 -21.18
C GLU A 37 18.69 -6.94 -21.12
N LYS A 38 19.01 -7.49 -19.92
CA LYS A 38 19.21 -8.92 -19.69
C LYS A 38 17.93 -9.69 -19.33
N LEU A 39 16.86 -8.98 -18.99
CA LEU A 39 15.59 -9.56 -18.56
C LEU A 39 14.66 -9.70 -19.77
N GLU A 40 14.70 -10.88 -20.42
CA GLU A 40 13.96 -11.15 -21.66
C GLU A 40 12.43 -11.11 -21.46
N ASN A 41 11.93 -11.45 -20.26
CA ASN A 41 10.50 -11.41 -19.95
C ASN A 41 9.97 -9.99 -19.75
N VAL A 42 10.83 -9.00 -19.54
CA VAL A 42 10.43 -7.60 -19.40
C VAL A 42 10.38 -6.93 -20.76
N GLU A 43 9.20 -6.60 -21.25
CA GLU A 43 8.99 -5.88 -22.51
C GLU A 43 9.17 -4.37 -22.32
N ILE A 44 8.62 -3.82 -21.22
CA ILE A 44 8.69 -2.39 -20.90
C ILE A 44 9.03 -2.22 -19.43
N ALA A 45 9.92 -1.27 -19.15
CA ALA A 45 10.23 -0.81 -17.80
C ALA A 45 10.27 0.72 -17.79
N ILE A 46 9.49 1.34 -16.89
CA ILE A 46 9.38 2.78 -16.73
C ILE A 46 9.66 3.13 -15.28
N LEU A 47 10.64 3.98 -15.04
CA LEU A 47 11.00 4.51 -13.73
C LEU A 47 10.05 5.66 -13.38
N LEU A 48 9.48 5.63 -12.18
CA LEU A 48 8.43 6.53 -11.71
C LEU A 48 8.83 7.26 -10.41
N GLY A 49 7.86 7.89 -9.79
CA GLY A 49 7.97 8.46 -8.45
C GLY A 49 8.91 9.65 -8.34
N SER A 50 9.45 9.87 -7.15
CA SER A 50 10.34 10.99 -6.84
C SER A 50 11.61 10.98 -7.68
N ILE A 51 12.16 9.80 -7.96
CA ILE A 51 13.38 9.68 -8.77
C ILE A 51 13.17 10.15 -10.22
N ALA A 52 11.97 9.94 -10.78
CA ALA A 52 11.65 10.43 -12.12
C ALA A 52 11.39 11.95 -12.14
N ARG A 53 10.65 12.46 -11.15
CA ARG A 53 10.29 13.89 -11.04
C ARG A 53 11.44 14.76 -10.54
N ASP A 54 11.99 14.40 -9.38
CA ASP A 54 12.91 15.25 -8.63
C ASP A 54 14.39 14.89 -8.88
N LYS A 55 14.64 13.81 -9.65
CA LYS A 55 15.96 13.26 -9.95
C LYS A 55 16.68 12.66 -8.74
N ILE A 56 15.98 12.55 -7.61
CA ILE A 56 16.47 12.05 -6.33
C ILE A 56 15.36 11.28 -5.62
N SER A 57 15.69 10.15 -4.99
CA SER A 57 14.85 9.49 -4.01
C SER A 57 15.62 9.23 -2.72
N PHE A 58 14.92 9.28 -1.59
CA PHE A 58 15.45 8.96 -0.27
C PHE A 58 14.83 7.69 0.32
N HIS A 59 13.85 7.10 -0.35
CA HIS A 59 13.05 5.98 0.14
C HIS A 59 12.95 4.90 -0.93
N ASP A 60 11.91 4.96 -1.74
CA ASP A 60 11.49 3.88 -2.60
C ASP A 60 11.86 4.14 -4.07
N ILE A 61 11.96 3.08 -4.83
CA ILE A 61 12.09 3.12 -6.29
C ILE A 61 10.81 2.53 -6.87
N ASP A 62 10.04 3.38 -7.53
CA ASP A 62 8.81 3.01 -8.20
C ASP A 62 9.10 2.64 -9.66
N ILE A 63 8.71 1.45 -10.09
CA ILE A 63 8.93 0.96 -11.45
C ILE A 63 7.63 0.37 -11.99
N ALA A 64 7.21 0.82 -13.18
CA ALA A 64 6.14 0.18 -13.91
C ALA A 64 6.72 -0.80 -14.93
N LEU A 65 6.18 -2.02 -14.97
CA LEU A 65 6.63 -3.11 -15.82
C LEU A 65 5.49 -3.62 -16.71
N LYS A 66 5.84 -3.97 -17.97
CA LYS A 66 5.07 -4.87 -18.80
C LYS A 66 5.88 -6.14 -19.02
N LEU A 67 5.26 -7.28 -18.73
CA LEU A 67 5.88 -8.60 -18.83
C LEU A 67 5.28 -9.37 -20.03
N LYS A 68 6.08 -10.21 -20.69
CA LYS A 68 5.60 -11.17 -21.70
C LYS A 68 4.68 -12.20 -21.06
N LYS A 69 5.05 -12.66 -19.88
CA LYS A 69 4.29 -13.59 -19.06
C LYS A 69 4.32 -13.16 -17.61
N GLU A 70 3.16 -13.05 -16.99
CA GLU A 70 3.04 -12.77 -15.56
C GLU A 70 3.27 -14.05 -14.76
N ASP A 71 4.30 -14.04 -13.91
CA ASP A 71 4.63 -15.09 -12.95
C ASP A 71 5.09 -14.45 -11.65
N LEU A 72 4.48 -14.84 -10.53
CA LEU A 72 4.74 -14.22 -9.23
C LEU A 72 6.17 -14.45 -8.71
N LEU A 73 6.73 -15.64 -8.98
CA LEU A 73 8.10 -15.94 -8.55
C LEU A 73 9.12 -15.17 -9.40
N GLU A 74 8.84 -15.03 -10.68
CA GLU A 74 9.67 -14.23 -11.58
C GLU A 74 9.59 -12.74 -11.22
N MET A 75 8.40 -12.21 -10.90
CA MET A 75 8.25 -10.85 -10.38
C MET A 75 9.06 -10.63 -9.10
N GLY A 76 9.01 -11.56 -8.14
CA GLY A 76 9.83 -11.53 -6.94
C GLY A 76 11.34 -11.54 -7.27
N SER A 77 11.76 -12.35 -8.27
CA SER A 77 13.13 -12.37 -8.76
C SER A 77 13.55 -11.03 -9.37
N ILE A 78 12.68 -10.39 -10.15
CA ILE A 78 12.94 -9.06 -10.74
C ILE A 78 13.13 -8.02 -9.63
N ILE A 79 12.25 -7.98 -8.62
CA ILE A 79 12.39 -7.08 -7.45
C ILE A 79 13.75 -7.28 -6.76
N THR A 80 14.11 -8.53 -6.47
CA THR A 80 15.40 -8.86 -5.84
C THR A 80 16.58 -8.42 -6.69
N GLN A 81 16.52 -8.58 -8.01
CA GLN A 81 17.58 -8.15 -8.93
C GLN A 81 17.70 -6.62 -8.99
N ILE A 82 16.57 -5.89 -8.98
CA ILE A 82 16.54 -4.43 -8.89
C ILE A 82 17.20 -3.96 -7.59
N ALA A 83 16.74 -4.49 -6.45
CA ALA A 83 17.25 -4.17 -5.13
C ALA A 83 18.76 -4.40 -5.02
N ARG A 84 19.23 -5.56 -5.46
CA ARG A 84 20.67 -5.92 -5.49
C ARG A 84 21.47 -4.97 -6.41
N THR A 85 20.94 -4.63 -7.58
CA THR A 85 21.61 -3.74 -8.56
C THR A 85 21.77 -2.34 -8.02
N LEU A 86 20.78 -1.84 -7.28
CA LEU A 86 20.77 -0.52 -6.68
C LEU A 86 21.35 -0.48 -5.26
N ARG A 87 21.62 -1.66 -4.66
CA ARG A 87 22.10 -1.82 -3.28
C ARG A 87 21.14 -1.23 -2.25
N ILE A 88 19.85 -1.54 -2.40
CA ILE A 88 18.76 -1.19 -1.49
C ILE A 88 18.05 -2.46 -1.03
N ASN A 89 17.16 -2.34 -0.05
CA ASN A 89 16.32 -3.45 0.38
C ASN A 89 15.18 -3.68 -0.63
N GLU A 90 14.72 -4.92 -0.76
CA GLU A 90 13.58 -5.29 -1.60
C GLU A 90 12.30 -4.52 -1.24
N GLU A 91 12.12 -4.21 0.03
CA GLU A 91 11.01 -3.40 0.57
C GLU A 91 10.92 -1.99 -0.03
N ASN A 92 12.04 -1.49 -0.57
CA ASN A 92 12.14 -0.16 -1.17
C ASN A 92 12.00 -0.22 -2.70
N VAL A 93 11.46 -1.31 -3.24
CA VAL A 93 11.18 -1.47 -4.67
C VAL A 93 9.69 -1.70 -4.88
N ASP A 94 8.99 -0.69 -5.36
CA ASP A 94 7.57 -0.76 -5.68
C ASP A 94 7.37 -1.05 -7.18
N VAL A 95 6.64 -2.14 -7.48
CA VAL A 95 6.39 -2.57 -8.84
C VAL A 95 4.91 -2.45 -9.19
N ILE A 96 4.62 -1.81 -10.33
CA ILE A 96 3.29 -1.67 -10.91
C ILE A 96 3.26 -2.44 -12.23
N ILE A 97 2.25 -3.27 -12.45
CA ILE A 97 2.07 -4.00 -13.72
C ILE A 97 1.20 -3.18 -14.67
N LEU A 98 1.75 -2.81 -15.84
CA LEU A 98 1.12 -1.92 -16.81
C LEU A 98 -0.17 -2.50 -17.42
N ASP A 99 -0.29 -3.82 -17.48
CA ASP A 99 -1.48 -4.47 -18.01
C ASP A 99 -2.67 -4.40 -17.04
N GLN A 100 -2.43 -4.20 -15.75
CA GLN A 100 -3.44 -4.18 -14.69
C GLN A 100 -3.97 -2.79 -14.35
N ILE A 101 -3.38 -1.72 -14.89
CA ILE A 101 -3.78 -0.34 -14.59
C ILE A 101 -4.77 0.22 -15.61
N SER A 102 -5.51 1.26 -15.20
CA SER A 102 -6.41 1.98 -16.09
C SER A 102 -5.66 2.80 -17.14
N SER A 103 -6.34 3.13 -18.27
CA SER A 103 -5.77 4.00 -19.31
C SER A 103 -5.40 5.40 -18.77
N ILE A 104 -6.13 5.92 -17.79
CA ILE A 104 -5.86 7.21 -17.15
C ILE A 104 -4.53 7.14 -16.39
N MET A 105 -4.32 6.08 -15.59
CA MET A 105 -3.07 5.86 -14.86
C MET A 105 -1.90 5.63 -15.83
N LEU A 106 -2.13 4.88 -16.90
CA LEU A 106 -1.13 4.66 -17.96
C LEU A 106 -0.70 5.98 -18.60
N SER A 107 -1.66 6.84 -18.99
CA SER A 107 -1.35 8.15 -19.57
C SER A 107 -0.48 9.01 -18.64
N ARG A 108 -0.77 8.98 -17.33
CA ARG A 108 0.05 9.65 -16.32
C ARG A 108 1.47 9.08 -16.25
N ILE A 109 1.58 7.74 -16.21
CA ILE A 109 2.87 7.05 -16.19
C ILE A 109 3.72 7.40 -17.40
N LEU A 110 3.12 7.43 -18.60
CA LEU A 110 3.82 7.77 -19.84
C LEU A 110 4.27 9.24 -19.88
N LYS A 111 3.54 10.15 -19.24
CA LYS A 111 3.90 11.57 -19.18
C LYS A 111 4.99 11.88 -18.15
N GLU A 112 4.92 11.26 -16.97
CA GLU A 112 5.80 11.58 -15.83
C GLU A 112 7.00 10.64 -15.74
N GLY A 113 6.93 9.43 -16.31
CA GLY A 113 7.91 8.38 -16.18
C GLY A 113 9.13 8.53 -17.09
N ILE A 114 10.21 7.87 -16.71
CA ILE A 114 11.42 7.76 -17.51
C ILE A 114 11.53 6.35 -18.06
N ILE A 115 11.50 6.20 -19.39
CA ILE A 115 11.60 4.90 -20.05
C ILE A 115 13.01 4.33 -19.83
N VAL A 116 13.07 3.15 -19.22
CA VAL A 116 14.31 2.40 -18.97
C VAL A 116 14.52 1.34 -20.06
N LYS A 117 13.45 0.61 -20.40
CA LYS A 117 13.40 -0.36 -21.51
C LYS A 117 12.06 -0.25 -22.21
N ALA A 118 12.03 -0.39 -23.53
CA ALA A 118 10.79 -0.47 -24.30
C ALA A 118 11.02 -1.29 -25.59
N GLU A 119 10.33 -2.42 -25.71
CA GLU A 119 10.27 -3.18 -26.95
C GLU A 119 9.25 -2.53 -27.91
N PRO A 120 9.53 -2.37 -29.21
CA PRO A 120 8.69 -1.60 -30.13
C PRO A 120 7.24 -2.10 -30.19
N LYS A 121 7.03 -3.41 -30.29
CA LYS A 121 5.71 -4.02 -30.37
C LYS A 121 4.87 -3.79 -29.10
N ALA A 122 5.49 -3.92 -27.93
CA ALA A 122 4.82 -3.69 -26.66
C ALA A 122 4.50 -2.20 -26.45
N SER A 123 5.37 -1.31 -26.93
CA SER A 123 5.16 0.15 -26.90
C SER A 123 3.95 0.56 -27.73
N GLU A 124 3.77 -0.04 -28.92
CA GLU A 124 2.58 0.21 -29.75
C GLU A 124 1.28 -0.20 -29.04
N LEU A 125 1.27 -1.35 -28.35
CA LEU A 125 0.10 -1.80 -27.59
C LEU A 125 -0.25 -0.86 -26.43
N LEU A 126 0.75 -0.32 -25.74
CA LEU A 126 0.53 0.67 -24.68
C LEU A 126 -0.04 1.98 -25.22
N LEU A 127 0.47 2.47 -26.35
CA LEU A 127 -0.06 3.68 -26.99
C LEU A 127 -1.51 3.50 -27.40
N ARG A 128 -1.89 2.33 -27.93
CA ARG A 128 -3.30 2.01 -28.23
C ARG A 128 -4.18 2.06 -26.98
N LYS A 129 -3.71 1.53 -25.84
CA LYS A 129 -4.42 1.61 -24.57
C LYS A 129 -4.53 3.05 -24.07
N GLU A 130 -3.49 3.87 -24.26
CA GLU A 130 -3.52 5.29 -23.91
C GLU A 130 -4.55 6.07 -24.73
N TRP A 131 -4.74 5.76 -26.00
CA TRP A 131 -5.73 6.43 -26.87
C TRP A 131 -7.18 6.26 -26.39
N GLN A 132 -7.45 5.31 -25.52
CA GLN A 132 -8.75 5.16 -24.83
C GLN A 132 -8.93 6.16 -23.68
N THR A 133 -7.88 6.86 -23.27
CA THR A 133 -7.92 7.81 -22.15
C THR A 133 -8.93 8.95 -22.36
N PRO A 134 -9.08 9.58 -23.55
CA PRO A 134 -10.10 10.60 -23.75
C PRO A 134 -11.52 10.08 -23.51
N TYR A 135 -11.83 8.86 -23.96
CA TYR A 135 -13.14 8.23 -23.74
C TYR A 135 -13.35 7.91 -22.28
N ALA A 136 -12.35 7.34 -21.61
CA ALA A 136 -12.39 7.05 -20.17
C ALA A 136 -12.54 8.33 -19.33
N LEU A 137 -11.92 9.45 -19.73
CA LEU A 137 -12.10 10.74 -19.08
C LEU A 137 -13.47 11.34 -19.32
N ILE A 138 -14.05 11.19 -20.50
CA ILE A 138 -15.41 11.64 -20.81
C ILE A 138 -16.41 10.82 -20.02
N GLU A 139 -16.26 9.50 -20.02
CA GLU A 139 -17.08 8.59 -19.22
C GLU A 139 -16.98 8.90 -17.73
N SER A 140 -15.77 9.04 -17.20
CA SER A 140 -15.52 9.45 -15.81
C SER A 140 -16.19 10.80 -15.48
N ARG A 141 -16.16 11.78 -16.39
CA ARG A 141 -16.83 13.07 -16.20
C ARG A 141 -18.36 12.95 -16.29
N GLN A 142 -18.89 12.07 -17.13
CA GLN A 142 -20.33 11.81 -17.20
C GLN A 142 -20.83 11.13 -15.92
N TRP A 143 -20.11 10.13 -15.42
CA TRP A 143 -20.37 9.53 -14.10
C TRP A 143 -20.21 10.56 -12.97
N ALA A 144 -19.18 11.40 -13.06
CA ALA A 144 -18.96 12.51 -12.17
C ALA A 144 -20.05 13.58 -12.21
N ALA A 145 -20.80 13.72 -13.31
CA ALA A 145 -21.94 14.64 -13.40
C ALA A 145 -23.21 14.09 -12.73
N ILE A 146 -23.31 12.76 -12.59
CA ILE A 146 -24.46 12.10 -11.93
C ILE A 146 -24.26 12.04 -10.41
N ASP A 147 -23.03 11.71 -9.96
CA ASP A 147 -22.61 11.77 -8.57
C ASP A 147 -21.10 12.03 -8.53
N PRO A 148 -20.70 13.31 -8.65
CA PRO A 148 -19.34 13.69 -9.09
C PRO A 148 -18.22 13.28 -8.17
N LYS A 149 -18.51 12.71 -7.00
CA LYS A 149 -17.51 12.63 -5.95
C LYS A 149 -17.39 11.27 -5.28
N LEU A 150 -18.44 10.46 -5.24
CA LEU A 150 -18.47 9.26 -4.43
C LEU A 150 -18.64 7.99 -5.26
N ASP A 151 -17.59 7.19 -5.39
CA ASP A 151 -17.71 5.85 -5.96
C ASP A 151 -18.24 4.88 -4.90
N ARG A 152 -19.56 4.70 -4.87
CA ARG A 152 -20.24 3.78 -3.95
C ARG A 152 -19.79 2.34 -4.13
N THR A 153 -19.39 1.92 -5.33
CA THR A 153 -18.92 0.56 -5.62
C THR A 153 -17.63 0.27 -4.87
N VAL A 154 -16.70 1.22 -4.86
CA VAL A 154 -15.44 1.10 -4.09
C VAL A 154 -15.76 0.95 -2.60
N ILE A 155 -16.64 1.80 -2.06
CA ILE A 155 -17.01 1.76 -0.64
C ILE A 155 -17.67 0.43 -0.28
N ILE A 156 -18.67 -0.01 -1.06
CA ILE A 156 -19.38 -1.27 -0.83
C ILE A 156 -18.41 -2.44 -0.83
N SER A 157 -17.55 -2.55 -1.84
CA SER A 157 -16.55 -3.62 -1.95
C SER A 157 -15.60 -3.66 -0.73
N ARG A 158 -15.15 -2.49 -0.26
CA ARG A 158 -14.28 -2.42 0.93
C ARG A 158 -15.03 -2.74 2.23
N VAL A 159 -16.27 -2.30 2.37
CA VAL A 159 -17.13 -2.66 3.51
C VAL A 159 -17.40 -4.17 3.56
N GLU A 160 -17.64 -4.81 2.42
CA GLU A 160 -17.80 -6.25 2.33
C GLU A 160 -16.53 -6.99 2.75
N ASP A 161 -15.35 -6.52 2.31
CA ASP A 161 -14.07 -7.11 2.71
C ASP A 161 -13.82 -6.95 4.23
N ILE A 162 -14.13 -5.79 4.81
CA ILE A 162 -14.08 -5.56 6.26
C ILE A 162 -15.00 -6.57 6.97
N ARG A 163 -16.26 -6.67 6.57
CA ARG A 163 -17.24 -7.58 7.20
C ARG A 163 -16.81 -9.03 7.12
N LYS A 164 -16.38 -9.50 5.95
CA LYS A 164 -15.92 -10.87 5.74
C LYS A 164 -14.76 -11.24 6.67
N ASN A 165 -13.74 -10.37 6.74
CA ASN A 165 -12.59 -10.63 7.59
C ASN A 165 -12.93 -10.48 9.08
N THR A 166 -13.87 -9.59 9.44
CA THR A 166 -14.37 -9.45 10.83
C THR A 166 -15.10 -10.70 11.29
N VAL A 167 -16.00 -11.26 10.44
CA VAL A 167 -16.70 -12.51 10.73
C VAL A 167 -15.70 -13.65 10.91
N PHE A 168 -14.72 -13.78 10.01
CA PHE A 168 -13.67 -14.79 10.15
C PHE A 168 -12.91 -14.66 11.49
N ILE A 169 -12.48 -13.47 11.88
CA ILE A 169 -11.78 -13.27 13.16
C ILE A 169 -12.68 -13.66 14.33
N LYS A 170 -13.94 -13.24 14.33
CA LYS A 170 -14.87 -13.52 15.43
C LYS A 170 -15.22 -15.00 15.55
N ASP A 171 -15.50 -15.66 14.44
CA ASP A 171 -16.04 -17.01 14.44
C ASP A 171 -14.97 -18.10 14.47
N GLU A 172 -13.79 -17.84 13.87
CA GLU A 172 -12.76 -18.86 13.72
C GLU A 172 -11.58 -18.65 14.68
N ILE A 173 -11.32 -17.42 15.12
CA ILE A 173 -10.16 -17.10 15.95
C ILE A 173 -10.56 -16.77 17.40
N LEU A 174 -11.45 -15.78 17.61
CA LEU A 174 -11.78 -15.31 18.96
C LEU A 174 -12.68 -16.28 19.75
N THR A 175 -13.19 -17.32 19.10
CA THR A 175 -13.87 -18.45 19.78
C THR A 175 -12.91 -19.43 20.44
N LYS A 176 -11.63 -19.44 20.01
CA LYS A 176 -10.57 -20.29 20.56
C LYS A 176 -9.89 -19.59 21.73
N LYS A 177 -9.36 -20.37 22.69
CA LYS A 177 -8.43 -19.83 23.67
C LYS A 177 -7.08 -19.53 23.02
N ILE A 178 -6.34 -18.57 23.55
CA ILE A 178 -5.03 -18.14 22.99
C ILE A 178 -4.06 -19.31 22.89
N GLU A 179 -4.08 -20.21 23.89
CA GLU A 179 -3.21 -21.39 23.95
C GLU A 179 -3.53 -22.42 22.86
N GLU A 180 -4.76 -22.42 22.35
CA GLU A 180 -5.24 -23.32 21.31
C GLU A 180 -4.93 -22.84 19.88
N LEU A 181 -4.51 -21.57 19.74
CA LEU A 181 -4.16 -21.01 18.43
C LEU A 181 -2.86 -21.63 17.91
N ASP A 182 -2.94 -22.24 16.78
CA ASP A 182 -1.80 -22.77 16.05
C ASP A 182 -1.15 -21.69 15.15
N TYR A 183 -0.03 -22.06 14.50
CA TYR A 183 0.69 -21.15 13.60
C TYR A 183 -0.16 -20.67 12.41
N LYS A 184 -1.08 -21.51 11.90
CA LYS A 184 -1.95 -21.13 10.79
C LYS A 184 -3.00 -20.13 11.23
N ASP A 185 -3.53 -20.28 12.45
CA ASP A 185 -4.47 -19.35 13.05
C ASP A 185 -3.82 -17.96 13.18
N ILE A 186 -2.57 -17.90 13.63
CA ILE A 186 -1.82 -16.65 13.77
C ILE A 186 -1.61 -15.97 12.40
N LEU A 187 -1.13 -16.70 11.39
CA LEU A 187 -0.95 -16.15 10.04
C LEU A 187 -2.27 -15.69 9.42
N ALA A 188 -3.35 -16.45 9.63
CA ALA A 188 -4.67 -16.08 9.13
C ALA A 188 -5.21 -14.83 9.84
N LEU A 189 -4.98 -14.71 11.15
CA LEU A 189 -5.34 -13.55 11.96
C LEU A 189 -4.60 -12.30 11.50
N GLU A 190 -3.27 -12.36 11.37
CA GLU A 190 -2.44 -11.26 10.85
C GLU A 190 -2.94 -10.77 9.49
N ARG A 191 -3.21 -11.70 8.58
CA ARG A 191 -3.70 -11.37 7.24
C ARG A 191 -5.10 -10.77 7.25
N ALA A 192 -6.01 -11.30 8.06
CA ALA A 192 -7.36 -10.77 8.20
C ALA A 192 -7.36 -9.37 8.79
N MET A 193 -6.58 -9.11 9.85
CA MET A 193 -6.40 -7.79 10.44
C MET A 193 -5.82 -6.80 9.42
N HIS A 194 -4.76 -7.20 8.72
CA HIS A 194 -4.17 -6.37 7.67
C HIS A 194 -5.21 -5.96 6.61
N ARG A 195 -6.04 -6.89 6.14
CA ARG A 195 -7.10 -6.60 5.16
C ARG A 195 -8.16 -5.66 5.68
N ILE A 196 -8.58 -5.80 6.93
CA ILE A 196 -9.55 -4.90 7.57
C ILE A 196 -8.97 -3.48 7.60
N ILE A 197 -7.75 -3.32 8.08
CA ILE A 197 -7.09 -2.01 8.20
C ILE A 197 -6.90 -1.37 6.82
N GLU A 198 -6.40 -2.11 5.85
CA GLU A 198 -6.20 -1.63 4.49
C GLU A 198 -7.51 -1.15 3.86
N SER A 199 -8.60 -1.92 4.02
CA SER A 199 -9.91 -1.55 3.48
C SER A 199 -10.48 -0.30 4.13
N MET A 200 -10.28 -0.10 5.45
CA MET A 200 -10.68 1.15 6.14
C MET A 200 -9.89 2.35 5.64
N LEU A 201 -8.56 2.21 5.50
CA LEU A 201 -7.69 3.29 5.03
C LEU A 201 -7.94 3.62 3.55
N ASP A 202 -8.26 2.63 2.73
CA ASP A 202 -8.67 2.83 1.32
C ASP A 202 -9.96 3.67 1.21
N ILE A 203 -10.95 3.41 2.07
CA ILE A 203 -12.17 4.24 2.13
C ILE A 203 -11.81 5.66 2.54
N CYS A 204 -10.99 5.85 3.58
CA CYS A 204 -10.55 7.19 4.00
C CYS A 204 -9.80 7.92 2.87
N ARG A 205 -8.91 7.23 2.16
CA ARG A 205 -8.18 7.77 1.00
C ARG A 205 -9.15 8.21 -0.11
N HIS A 206 -10.13 7.37 -0.43
CA HIS A 206 -11.16 7.68 -1.42
C HIS A 206 -11.92 8.94 -1.04
N LEU A 207 -12.39 9.04 0.20
CA LEU A 207 -13.14 10.21 0.67
C LEU A 207 -12.30 11.49 0.74
N VAL A 208 -11.02 11.41 1.12
CA VAL A 208 -10.09 12.56 1.05
C VAL A 208 -9.98 13.08 -0.37
N SER A 209 -9.92 12.19 -1.37
CA SER A 209 -9.92 12.57 -2.79
C SER A 209 -11.25 13.19 -3.22
N VAL A 210 -12.36 12.56 -2.84
CA VAL A 210 -13.73 13.02 -3.12
C VAL A 210 -13.98 14.42 -2.59
N TYR A 211 -13.59 14.68 -1.35
CA TYR A 211 -13.75 16.01 -0.72
C TYR A 211 -12.63 16.98 -1.06
N SER A 212 -11.65 16.58 -1.91
CA SER A 212 -10.52 17.43 -2.32
C SER A 212 -9.75 18.03 -1.15
N LEU A 213 -9.48 17.21 -0.10
CA LEU A 213 -8.84 17.66 1.15
C LEU A 213 -7.31 17.83 1.04
N GLY A 214 -6.79 17.82 -0.18
CA GLY A 214 -5.39 18.09 -0.46
C GLY A 214 -4.48 16.87 -0.37
N PHE A 215 -3.18 17.11 -0.41
CA PHE A 215 -2.14 16.09 -0.43
C PHE A 215 -1.96 15.43 0.94
N VAL A 216 -1.62 14.14 0.94
CA VAL A 216 -1.40 13.31 2.13
C VAL A 216 -0.04 12.60 1.97
N GLU A 217 0.80 12.68 2.99
CA GLU A 217 2.15 12.09 2.97
C GLU A 217 2.18 10.68 3.57
N SER A 218 1.23 10.36 4.45
CA SER A 218 1.18 9.08 5.15
C SER A 218 -0.25 8.53 5.30
N TYR A 219 -0.38 7.22 5.41
CA TYR A 219 -1.67 6.56 5.58
C TYR A 219 -2.45 7.06 6.81
N GLY A 220 -1.76 7.37 7.91
CA GLY A 220 -2.40 7.90 9.13
C GLY A 220 -2.95 9.33 9.00
N GLU A 221 -2.60 10.05 7.95
CA GLU A 221 -3.12 11.39 7.68
C GLU A 221 -4.51 11.38 7.02
N TYR A 222 -4.87 10.33 6.26
CA TYR A 222 -6.19 10.27 5.62
C TYR A 222 -7.34 10.47 6.63
N PRO A 223 -7.44 9.68 7.73
CA PRO A 223 -8.50 9.89 8.70
C PRO A 223 -8.38 11.25 9.42
N ARG A 224 -7.18 11.76 9.68
CA ARG A 224 -6.99 13.06 10.31
C ARG A 224 -7.54 14.21 9.46
N LYS A 225 -7.26 14.20 8.15
CA LYS A 225 -7.81 15.20 7.21
C LYS A 225 -9.34 15.16 7.13
N LEU A 226 -9.94 13.98 7.20
CA LEU A 226 -11.40 13.86 7.29
C LEU A 226 -11.94 14.47 8.59
N ALA A 227 -11.24 14.29 9.71
CA ALA A 227 -11.62 14.90 10.98
C ALA A 227 -11.43 16.42 10.99
N GLU A 228 -10.34 16.93 10.42
CA GLU A 228 -10.09 18.37 10.25
C GLU A 228 -11.18 19.05 9.39
N ALA A 229 -11.67 18.33 8.39
CA ALA A 229 -12.77 18.77 7.53
C ALA A 229 -14.18 18.55 8.15
N ASN A 230 -14.28 18.14 9.42
CA ASN A 230 -15.52 17.78 10.10
C ASN A 230 -16.34 16.69 9.39
N LYS A 231 -15.68 15.80 8.66
CA LYS A 231 -16.30 14.65 7.97
C LYS A 231 -16.20 13.35 8.77
N MET A 232 -15.39 13.33 9.83
CA MET A 232 -15.18 12.19 10.73
C MET A 232 -15.01 12.67 12.17
N ALA A 233 -15.45 11.87 13.14
CA ALA A 233 -15.16 12.13 14.55
C ALA A 233 -13.68 12.04 14.85
N ARG A 234 -13.13 12.93 15.69
CA ARG A 234 -11.70 12.97 16.01
C ARG A 234 -11.20 11.69 16.67
N ASP A 235 -12.02 11.09 17.52
CA ASP A 235 -11.66 9.85 18.24
C ASP A 235 -11.50 8.69 17.25
N LEU A 236 -12.46 8.50 16.35
CA LEU A 236 -12.37 7.49 15.27
C LEU A 236 -11.16 7.74 14.37
N ALA A 237 -10.91 9.00 13.98
CA ALA A 237 -9.75 9.36 13.19
C ALA A 237 -8.42 9.04 13.90
N GLY A 238 -8.39 9.26 15.22
CA GLY A 238 -7.25 8.90 16.07
C GLY A 238 -6.99 7.39 16.09
N ASP A 239 -8.05 6.59 16.22
CA ASP A 239 -7.94 5.13 16.23
C ASP A 239 -7.51 4.59 14.85
N LEU A 240 -8.09 5.10 13.76
CA LEU A 240 -7.65 4.73 12.40
C LEU A 240 -6.20 5.13 12.10
N ALA A 241 -5.73 6.26 12.63
CA ALA A 241 -4.32 6.64 12.49
C ALA A 241 -3.37 5.68 13.25
N LYS A 242 -3.78 5.14 14.41
CA LYS A 242 -3.04 4.07 15.11
C LYS A 242 -3.04 2.77 14.30
N LEU A 243 -4.18 2.42 13.68
CA LEU A 243 -4.27 1.26 12.81
C LEU A 243 -3.34 1.36 11.59
N ALA A 244 -3.13 2.55 11.03
CA ALA A 244 -2.14 2.75 9.97
C ALA A 244 -0.71 2.39 10.43
N GLY A 245 -0.38 2.67 11.71
CA GLY A 245 0.87 2.21 12.33
C GLY A 245 0.92 0.70 12.50
N LEU A 246 -0.18 0.09 12.98
CA LEU A 246 -0.28 -1.36 13.15
C LEU A 246 -0.15 -2.10 11.81
N ARG A 247 -0.73 -1.56 10.73
CA ARG A 247 -0.56 -2.11 9.39
C ARG A 247 0.91 -2.28 9.02
N ASN A 248 1.74 -1.28 9.31
CA ASN A 248 3.17 -1.36 9.02
C ASN A 248 3.87 -2.44 9.87
N ILE A 249 3.44 -2.62 11.12
CA ILE A 249 3.94 -3.70 11.97
C ILE A 249 3.59 -5.06 11.36
N LEU A 250 2.33 -5.28 10.96
CA LEU A 250 1.86 -6.54 10.37
C LEU A 250 2.55 -6.89 9.02
N ILE A 251 3.07 -5.90 8.29
CA ILE A 251 3.75 -6.12 7.00
C ILE A 251 5.26 -6.33 7.19
N HIS A 252 5.89 -5.56 8.07
CA HIS A 252 7.36 -5.43 8.10
C HIS A 252 8.03 -6.10 9.30
N TRP A 253 7.28 -6.49 10.30
CA TRP A 253 7.86 -7.16 11.46
C TRP A 253 7.90 -8.67 11.22
N TYR A 254 9.04 -9.14 10.74
CA TYR A 254 9.41 -10.57 10.72
C TYR A 254 9.77 -11.12 12.12
N LEU A 255 9.69 -10.26 13.14
CA LEU A 255 9.84 -10.62 14.55
C LEU A 255 8.49 -11.09 15.05
N GLU A 256 8.48 -12.23 15.73
CA GLU A 256 7.31 -12.82 16.37
C GLU A 256 6.55 -11.75 17.18
N ILE A 257 5.41 -11.33 16.65
CA ILE A 257 4.45 -10.57 17.46
C ILE A 257 3.92 -11.55 18.48
N GLU A 258 4.01 -11.18 19.78
CA GLU A 258 3.42 -12.00 20.83
C GLU A 258 1.94 -12.24 20.50
N LYS A 259 1.54 -13.50 20.44
CA LYS A 259 0.19 -13.90 20.02
C LYS A 259 -0.90 -13.30 20.90
N GLU A 260 -0.58 -13.05 22.17
CA GLU A 260 -1.45 -12.42 23.16
C GLU A 260 -1.79 -10.98 22.74
N LEU A 261 -0.79 -10.21 22.29
CA LEU A 261 -0.99 -8.83 21.82
C LEU A 261 -1.79 -8.79 20.52
N LEU A 262 -1.52 -9.72 19.63
CA LEU A 262 -2.23 -9.82 18.36
C LEU A 262 -3.70 -10.17 18.57
N TYR A 263 -3.98 -11.15 19.44
CA TYR A 263 -5.31 -11.60 19.80
C TYR A 263 -6.12 -10.47 20.47
N GLN A 264 -5.53 -9.75 21.42
CA GLN A 264 -6.16 -8.62 22.07
C GLN A 264 -6.47 -7.49 21.07
N ALA A 265 -5.52 -7.14 20.21
CA ALA A 265 -5.72 -6.13 19.18
C ALA A 265 -6.84 -6.52 18.22
N ALA A 266 -6.97 -7.80 17.87
CA ALA A 266 -8.05 -8.32 17.02
C ALA A 266 -9.43 -8.13 17.67
N GLY A 267 -9.55 -8.39 18.98
CA GLY A 267 -10.76 -8.13 19.75
C GLY A 267 -11.14 -6.64 19.72
N ASP A 268 -10.20 -5.76 20.09
CA ASP A 268 -10.42 -4.31 20.09
C ASP A 268 -10.85 -3.77 18.71
N ILE A 269 -10.19 -4.22 17.65
CA ILE A 269 -10.50 -3.81 16.27
C ILE A 269 -11.89 -4.27 15.87
N THR A 270 -12.21 -5.55 16.06
CA THR A 270 -13.46 -6.13 15.55
C THR A 270 -14.68 -5.79 16.38
N GLU A 271 -14.53 -5.56 17.68
CA GLU A 271 -15.64 -5.24 18.57
C GLU A 271 -15.96 -3.75 18.63
N LYS A 272 -14.94 -2.89 18.58
CA LYS A 272 -15.11 -1.45 18.72
C LYS A 272 -14.91 -0.72 17.40
N ILE A 273 -13.69 -0.71 16.87
CA ILE A 273 -13.30 0.21 15.78
C ILE A 273 -14.07 -0.11 14.49
N VAL A 274 -14.24 -1.39 14.13
CA VAL A 274 -15.02 -1.78 12.95
C VAL A 274 -16.46 -1.31 13.06
N ASN A 275 -17.10 -1.51 14.22
CA ASN A 275 -18.51 -1.11 14.40
C ASN A 275 -18.70 0.41 14.29
N GLU A 276 -17.81 1.19 14.89
CA GLU A 276 -17.83 2.65 14.79
C GLU A 276 -17.57 3.11 13.34
N PHE A 277 -16.61 2.48 12.66
CA PHE A 277 -16.28 2.78 11.27
C PHE A 277 -17.45 2.48 10.32
N ILE A 278 -18.08 1.32 10.44
CA ILE A 278 -19.22 0.93 9.60
C ILE A 278 -20.40 1.88 9.83
N LYS A 279 -20.69 2.23 11.09
CA LYS A 279 -21.74 3.20 11.43
C LYS A 279 -21.43 4.57 10.82
N TRP A 280 -20.20 5.04 10.93
CA TRP A 280 -19.78 6.32 10.35
C TRP A 280 -19.93 6.32 8.82
N ILE A 281 -19.48 5.27 8.11
CA ILE A 281 -19.55 5.26 6.65
C ILE A 281 -20.99 5.19 6.14
N GLN A 282 -21.87 4.46 6.82
CA GLN A 282 -23.29 4.43 6.49
C GLN A 282 -23.90 5.83 6.55
N THR A 283 -23.67 6.57 7.63
CA THR A 283 -24.17 7.94 7.78
C THR A 283 -23.53 8.93 6.81
N SER A 284 -22.29 8.69 6.37
CA SER A 284 -21.54 9.57 5.45
C SER A 284 -21.89 9.37 3.97
N VAL A 285 -22.42 8.19 3.61
CA VAL A 285 -22.79 7.83 2.23
C VAL A 285 -24.26 8.12 1.95
N ASP A 286 -25.10 8.14 2.99
CA ASP A 286 -26.54 8.40 2.89
C ASP A 286 -26.91 9.90 3.01
N SER A 287 -25.93 10.75 3.39
CA SER A 287 -26.03 12.21 3.47
C SER A 287 -25.41 12.89 2.25
#